data_dba68d11bb9d7cd6a3d10a8a1c00fc76
#
_entry.id   dba68d11bb9d7cd6a3d10a8a1c00fc76
#
_cell.length_a   1.000
_cell.length_b   1.000
_cell.length_c   1.000
_cell.angle_alpha   90.00
_cell.angle_beta   90.00
_cell.angle_gamma   90.00
#
_symmetry.space_group_name_H-M   'P 1'
#
loop_
_entity.id
_entity.type
_entity.pdbx_description
1 polymer ?
#
loop_
_entity_poly.entity_id
_entity_poly.type
_entity_poly.pdbx_seq_one_letter_code
_entity_poly.pdbx_strand_id
1 'polypeptide(L)'
;MPHLCLIHAGGTLGMQPSPQGLRPTAGQLAALAQRVLPVETTLTVVEYAPLLDSAEATPADWARLAADLAARRTSFDGFVVVHGTDTLAFTAAALAFLLPHFGKPVVVTGA
;
A
#
# COMPACT_ATOMS: atom_id res chain seq x y z
N MET A 1 -1.39 -7.49 -20.72
CA MET A 1 -1.21 -6.18 -20.06
C MET A 1 -1.27 -6.38 -18.56
N PRO A 2 -0.18 -6.05 -17.82
CA PRO A 2 -0.19 -6.22 -16.36
C PRO A 2 -1.24 -5.33 -15.68
N HIS A 3 -1.92 -5.90 -14.70
CA HIS A 3 -2.87 -5.19 -13.87
C HIS A 3 -2.40 -5.22 -12.42
N LEU A 4 -1.99 -4.07 -11.91
CA LEU A 4 -1.40 -3.93 -10.58
C LEU A 4 -2.39 -3.31 -9.59
N CYS A 5 -2.29 -3.72 -8.34
CA CYS A 5 -3.02 -3.13 -7.24
C CYS A 5 -2.04 -2.42 -6.29
N LEU A 6 -2.30 -1.15 -6.02
CA LEU A 6 -1.56 -0.38 -5.02
C LEU A 6 -2.47 -0.16 -3.82
N ILE A 7 -2.06 -0.67 -2.66
CA ILE A 7 -2.74 -0.41 -1.40
C ILE A 7 -2.01 0.72 -0.68
N HIS A 8 -2.64 1.88 -0.61
CA HIS A 8 -2.13 3.03 0.13
C HIS A 8 -2.59 2.91 1.58
N ALA A 9 -1.73 2.29 2.40
CA ALA A 9 -2.04 2.03 3.80
C ALA A 9 -1.62 3.17 4.72
N GLY A 10 -0.54 3.89 4.39
CA GLY A 10 -0.04 4.97 5.22
C GLY A 10 1.21 5.64 4.67
N GLY A 11 1.90 6.40 5.50
CA GLY A 11 3.12 7.12 5.14
C GLY A 11 2.88 8.49 4.56
N THR A 12 3.95 9.15 4.15
CA THR A 12 3.93 10.56 3.72
C THR A 12 3.86 10.74 2.21
N LEU A 13 3.96 9.66 1.42
CA LEU A 13 3.95 9.76 -0.04
C LEU A 13 2.68 10.41 -0.59
N GLY A 14 1.53 10.18 0.07
CA GLY A 14 0.26 10.78 -0.33
C GLY A 14 -0.08 12.08 0.41
N MET A 15 0.89 12.68 1.11
CA MET A 15 0.67 13.91 1.86
C MET A 15 1.13 15.12 1.07
N GLN A 16 0.49 16.26 1.36
CA GLN A 16 0.87 17.56 0.82
C GLN A 16 1.19 18.53 1.94
N PRO A 17 2.10 19.51 1.70
CA PRO A 17 2.36 20.57 2.65
C PRO A 17 1.11 21.42 2.92
N SER A 18 0.94 21.81 4.17
CA SER A 18 -0.12 22.72 4.60
C SER A 18 0.42 23.67 5.68
N PRO A 19 -0.33 24.72 6.06
CA PRO A 19 0.09 25.59 7.16
C PRO A 19 0.31 24.85 8.49
N GLN A 20 -0.31 23.68 8.65
CA GLN A 20 -0.18 22.84 9.85
C GLN A 20 0.81 21.68 9.66
N GLY A 21 1.64 21.71 8.62
CA GLY A 21 2.57 20.62 8.27
C GLY A 21 2.04 19.73 7.18
N LEU A 22 2.56 18.51 7.08
CA LEU A 22 2.11 17.56 6.09
C LEU A 22 0.73 17.01 6.44
N ARG A 23 -0.15 16.95 5.44
CA ARG A 23 -1.50 16.39 5.60
C ARG A 23 -1.82 15.37 4.54
N PRO A 24 -2.53 14.28 4.90
CA PRO A 24 -3.05 13.35 3.91
C PRO A 24 -3.98 14.07 2.93
N THR A 25 -3.80 13.77 1.65
CA THR A 25 -4.65 14.32 0.58
C THR A 25 -5.19 13.17 -0.24
N ALA A 26 -6.50 13.00 -0.23
CA ALA A 26 -7.15 11.92 -0.96
C ALA A 26 -6.81 11.97 -2.45
N GLY A 27 -6.47 10.83 -3.02
CA GLY A 27 -6.14 10.70 -4.44
C GLY A 27 -4.76 11.21 -4.85
N GLN A 28 -3.99 11.82 -3.95
CA GLN A 28 -2.67 12.36 -4.27
C GLN A 28 -1.71 11.27 -4.73
N LEU A 29 -1.64 10.17 -4.01
CA LEU A 29 -0.75 9.06 -4.37
C LEU A 29 -1.18 8.41 -5.67
N ALA A 30 -2.49 8.23 -5.88
CA ALA A 30 -3.00 7.69 -7.14
C ALA A 30 -2.59 8.55 -8.33
N ALA A 31 -2.69 9.87 -8.22
CA ALA A 31 -2.28 10.79 -9.28
C ALA A 31 -0.77 10.69 -9.55
N LEU A 32 0.05 10.61 -8.50
CA LEU A 32 1.49 10.44 -8.64
C LEU A 32 1.84 9.11 -9.32
N ALA A 33 1.20 8.02 -8.89
CA ALA A 33 1.46 6.69 -9.43
C ALA A 33 1.11 6.62 -10.92
N GLN A 34 0.01 7.20 -11.36
CA GLN A 34 -0.39 7.19 -12.76
C GLN A 34 0.64 7.89 -13.67
N ARG A 35 1.39 8.85 -13.13
CA ARG A 35 2.39 9.61 -13.90
C ARG A 35 3.65 8.81 -14.19
N VAL A 36 3.91 7.74 -13.43
CA VAL A 36 5.12 6.93 -13.55
C VAL A 36 4.85 5.51 -14.04
N LEU A 37 3.61 5.17 -14.32
CA LEU A 37 3.26 3.84 -14.81
C LEU A 37 3.88 3.57 -16.18
N PRO A 38 4.44 2.37 -16.39
CA PRO A 38 4.84 1.94 -17.73
C PRO A 38 3.65 1.89 -18.67
N VAL A 39 3.93 2.08 -19.96
CA VAL A 39 2.91 1.94 -21.02
C VAL A 39 2.29 0.54 -20.94
N GLU A 40 0.99 0.46 -21.20
CA GLU A 40 0.23 -0.79 -21.19
C GLU A 40 0.14 -1.48 -19.82
N THR A 41 0.37 -0.73 -18.73
CA THR A 41 0.14 -1.20 -17.37
C THR A 41 -1.06 -0.50 -16.78
N THR A 42 -1.98 -1.25 -16.17
CA THR A 42 -3.12 -0.68 -15.46
C THR A 42 -2.89 -0.74 -13.96
N LEU A 43 -3.44 0.23 -13.25
CA LEU A 43 -3.29 0.33 -11.79
C LEU A 43 -4.65 0.60 -11.15
N THR A 44 -4.96 -0.18 -10.13
CA THR A 44 -6.07 0.09 -9.21
C THR A 44 -5.48 0.51 -7.87
N VAL A 45 -5.94 1.62 -7.33
CA VAL A 45 -5.49 2.13 -6.04
C VAL A 45 -6.58 1.93 -4.99
N VAL A 46 -6.21 1.29 -3.89
CA VAL A 46 -7.06 1.13 -2.71
C VAL A 46 -6.45 1.99 -1.61
N GLU A 47 -7.15 3.03 -1.19
CA GLU A 47 -6.67 3.96 -0.17
C GLU A 47 -7.40 3.71 1.14
N TYR A 48 -6.63 3.48 2.22
CA TYR A 48 -7.22 3.31 3.54
C TYR A 48 -7.72 4.65 4.09
N ALA A 49 -8.91 4.62 4.68
CA ALA A 49 -9.51 5.80 5.30
C ALA A 49 -10.02 5.43 6.70
N PRO A 50 -9.35 5.90 7.77
CA PRO A 50 -8.13 6.70 7.76
C PRO A 50 -6.89 5.89 7.38
N LEU A 51 -5.83 6.59 6.98
CA LEU A 51 -4.52 5.96 6.79
C LEU A 51 -3.98 5.46 8.12
N LEU A 52 -3.23 4.36 8.08
CA LEU A 52 -2.56 3.83 9.27
C LEU A 52 -1.40 4.73 9.66
N ASP A 53 -1.29 5.04 10.95
CA ASP A 53 -0.07 5.58 11.52
C ASP A 53 0.87 4.40 11.80
N SER A 54 2.00 4.31 11.08
CA SER A 54 2.88 3.17 11.21
C SER A 54 3.51 3.06 12.60
N ALA A 55 3.65 4.17 13.33
CA ALA A 55 4.12 4.14 14.72
C ALA A 55 3.16 3.41 15.66
N GLU A 56 1.88 3.32 15.28
CA GLU A 56 0.83 2.67 16.07
C GLU A 56 0.30 1.40 15.40
N ALA A 57 1.03 0.86 14.41
CA ALA A 57 0.62 -0.34 13.72
C ALA A 57 0.53 -1.55 14.69
N THR A 58 -0.52 -2.33 14.53
CA THR A 58 -0.83 -3.48 15.39
C THR A 58 -0.92 -4.76 14.55
N PRO A 59 -0.89 -5.94 15.18
CA PRO A 59 -1.14 -7.19 14.46
C PRO A 59 -2.49 -7.23 13.75
N ALA A 60 -3.50 -6.52 14.25
CA ALA A 60 -4.80 -6.41 13.57
C ALA A 60 -4.66 -5.68 12.23
N ASP A 61 -3.80 -4.68 12.15
CA ASP A 61 -3.52 -3.97 10.90
C ASP A 61 -2.83 -4.89 9.89
N TRP A 62 -1.90 -5.73 10.34
CA TRP A 62 -1.26 -6.72 9.47
C TRP A 62 -2.26 -7.74 8.94
N ALA A 63 -3.17 -8.22 9.81
CA ALA A 63 -4.22 -9.15 9.41
C ALA A 63 -5.16 -8.52 8.38
N ARG A 64 -5.49 -7.24 8.54
CA ARG A 64 -6.29 -6.48 7.59
C ARG A 64 -5.61 -6.39 6.22
N LEU A 65 -4.33 -6.02 6.20
CA LEU A 65 -3.55 -5.97 4.96
C LEU A 65 -3.49 -7.34 4.27
N ALA A 66 -3.21 -8.39 5.03
CA ALA A 66 -3.16 -9.74 4.48
C ALA A 66 -4.50 -10.16 3.90
N ALA A 67 -5.61 -9.86 4.57
CA ALA A 67 -6.95 -10.16 4.07
C ALA A 67 -7.27 -9.38 2.79
N ASP A 68 -6.88 -8.11 2.72
CA ASP A 68 -7.07 -7.28 1.53
C ASP A 68 -6.28 -7.81 0.33
N LEU A 69 -5.05 -8.24 0.54
CA LEU A 69 -4.22 -8.83 -0.51
C LEU A 69 -4.79 -10.17 -0.96
N ALA A 70 -5.15 -11.04 -0.01
CA ALA A 70 -5.71 -12.36 -0.31
C ALA A 70 -7.02 -12.26 -1.10
N ALA A 71 -7.89 -11.33 -0.73
CA ALA A 71 -9.17 -11.11 -1.42
C ALA A 71 -9.00 -10.66 -2.87
N ARG A 72 -7.86 -10.04 -3.20
CA ARG A 72 -7.58 -9.51 -4.53
C ARG A 72 -6.59 -10.34 -5.33
N ARG A 73 -6.11 -11.45 -4.77
CA ARG A 73 -5.03 -12.24 -5.37
C ARG A 73 -5.29 -12.64 -6.82
N THR A 74 -6.51 -13.05 -7.14
CA THR A 74 -6.86 -13.53 -8.48
C THR A 74 -7.16 -12.42 -9.47
N SER A 75 -7.38 -11.20 -8.99
CA SER A 75 -7.78 -10.07 -9.82
C SER A 75 -6.61 -9.24 -10.35
N PHE A 76 -5.41 -9.43 -9.79
CA PHE A 76 -4.24 -8.62 -10.12
C PHE A 76 -3.01 -9.49 -10.33
N ASP A 77 -2.06 -8.98 -11.13
CA ASP A 77 -0.80 -9.65 -11.41
C ASP A 77 0.27 -9.39 -10.33
N GLY A 78 0.16 -8.28 -9.63
CA GLY A 78 1.08 -7.92 -8.58
C GLY A 78 0.52 -6.81 -7.70
N PHE A 79 1.19 -6.59 -6.57
CA PHE A 79 0.72 -5.68 -5.54
C PHE A 79 1.84 -4.79 -5.03
N VAL A 80 1.51 -3.54 -4.75
CA VAL A 80 2.39 -2.60 -4.04
C VAL A 80 1.64 -2.12 -2.81
N VAL A 81 2.28 -2.22 -1.65
CA VAL A 81 1.75 -1.68 -0.40
C VAL A 81 2.59 -0.46 -0.02
N VAL A 82 1.98 0.70 0.04
CA VAL A 82 2.61 1.94 0.50
C VAL A 82 2.29 2.12 1.97
N HIS A 83 3.34 2.25 2.77
CA HIS A 83 3.28 2.16 4.22
C HIS A 83 4.21 3.21 4.84
N GLY A 84 3.93 3.65 6.05
CA GLY A 84 4.87 4.47 6.80
C GLY A 84 6.12 3.68 7.21
N THR A 85 7.25 4.37 7.37
CA THR A 85 8.54 3.70 7.52
C THR A 85 8.87 3.24 8.93
N ASP A 86 8.15 3.72 9.96
CA ASP A 86 8.45 3.36 11.35
C ASP A 86 8.39 1.85 11.61
N THR A 87 7.40 1.19 11.04
CA THR A 87 7.17 -0.25 11.24
C THR A 87 7.10 -1.04 9.93
N LEU A 88 7.54 -0.47 8.81
CA LEU A 88 7.47 -1.10 7.49
C LEU A 88 8.12 -2.48 7.49
N ALA A 89 9.28 -2.61 8.09
CA ALA A 89 10.00 -3.89 8.13
C ALA A 89 9.21 -4.97 8.89
N PHE A 90 8.54 -4.59 9.97
CA PHE A 90 7.72 -5.52 10.75
C PHE A 90 6.47 -5.94 9.97
N THR A 91 5.83 -5.00 9.31
CA THR A 91 4.67 -5.28 8.44
C THR A 91 5.05 -6.22 7.30
N ALA A 92 6.17 -5.95 6.63
CA ALA A 92 6.65 -6.79 5.53
C ALA A 92 6.95 -8.23 6.01
N ALA A 93 7.59 -8.36 7.17
CA ALA A 93 7.87 -9.67 7.76
C ALA A 93 6.57 -10.41 8.13
N ALA A 94 5.62 -9.70 8.75
CA ALA A 94 4.32 -10.28 9.11
C ALA A 94 3.56 -10.76 7.89
N LEU A 95 3.53 -9.99 6.81
CA LEU A 95 2.85 -10.40 5.57
C LEU A 95 3.49 -11.63 4.96
N ALA A 96 4.81 -11.77 5.03
CA ALA A 96 5.49 -12.97 4.53
C ALA A 96 5.01 -14.24 5.25
N PHE A 97 4.73 -14.17 6.56
CA PHE A 97 4.18 -15.28 7.32
C PHE A 97 2.69 -15.47 7.13
N LEU A 98 1.93 -14.38 6.98
CA LEU A 98 0.47 -14.44 6.85
C LEU A 98 0.00 -14.85 5.45
N LEU A 99 0.86 -14.74 4.46
CA LEU A 99 0.54 -15.04 3.05
C LEU A 99 1.43 -16.17 2.50
N PRO A 100 1.46 -17.36 3.13
CA PRO A 100 2.25 -18.46 2.60
C PRO A 100 1.73 -18.87 1.23
N HIS A 101 2.65 -19.15 0.31
CA HIS A 101 2.30 -19.60 -1.05
C HIS A 101 1.39 -18.61 -1.81
N PHE A 102 1.55 -17.32 -1.55
CA PHE A 102 0.71 -16.29 -2.18
C PHE A 102 0.81 -16.36 -3.72
N GLY A 103 2.00 -16.63 -4.25
CA GLY A 103 2.21 -16.90 -5.67
C GLY A 103 2.24 -15.67 -6.56
N LYS A 104 2.09 -14.46 -6.01
CA LYS A 104 2.18 -13.21 -6.75
C LYS A 104 3.10 -12.22 -6.02
N PRO A 105 3.81 -11.34 -6.76
CA PRO A 105 4.71 -10.39 -6.12
C PRO A 105 3.95 -9.37 -5.27
N VAL A 106 4.49 -9.10 -4.09
CA VAL A 106 4.03 -8.05 -3.19
C VAL A 106 5.25 -7.24 -2.78
N VAL A 107 5.25 -5.96 -3.15
CA VAL A 107 6.32 -5.03 -2.77
C VAL A 107 5.78 -4.09 -1.69
N VAL A 108 6.48 -4.03 -0.56
CA VAL A 108 6.15 -3.09 0.52
C VAL A 108 7.17 -1.97 0.49
N THR A 109 6.70 -0.76 0.34
CA THR A 109 7.54 0.43 0.23
C THR A 109 6.89 1.61 0.94
N GLY A 110 7.61 2.70 1.08
CA GLY A 110 7.04 3.89 1.69
C GLY A 110 8.04 5.00 1.99
N ALA A 111 7.47 6.03 2.52
CA ALA A 111 8.21 7.18 3.02
C ALA A 111 7.48 7.78 4.22
#